data_e6dd761dcc1415b09beeb5bce0a26f4e
#
_entry.id   e6dd761dcc1415b09beeb5bce0a26f4e
#
_cell.length_a   1.000
_cell.length_b   1.000
_cell.length_c   1.000
_cell.angle_alpha   90.00
_cell.angle_beta   90.00
_cell.angle_gamma   90.00
#
_symmetry.space_group_name_H-M   'P 1'
#
loop_
_entity.id
_entity.type
_entity.pdbx_description
1 polymer ?
#
loop_
_entity_poly.entity_id
_entity_poly.type
_entity_poly.pdbx_seq_one_letter_code
_entity_poly.pdbx_strand_id
1 'polypeptide(L)'
;MNENTHHLEPDMQNQRRDIESIQRSLRTLAQEDKRIPSLNVDGLFGPETAASVKAFQRISGLPVTGSVDFATWEALADAYQTVVFRYSAALQVPLFPSPDAVLMSGDTGDAVYTVQLMINGIGQNFQNLPHLEITGRYDRETLKAVESFQQLFQLPVTGQVDKVTWNALTVSYTAR
;
A
#
# COMPACT_ATOMS: atom_id res chain seq x y z
N MET A 1 -37.29 -0.67 -31.59
CA MET A 1 -36.41 -1.27 -30.56
C MET A 1 -35.19 -0.42 -30.54
N ASN A 2 -35.14 0.55 -29.61
CA ASN A 2 -33.97 1.42 -29.43
C ASN A 2 -33.15 0.87 -28.27
N GLU A 3 -32.06 0.21 -28.59
CA GLU A 3 -31.01 -0.08 -27.61
C GLU A 3 -30.22 1.20 -27.36
N ASN A 4 -30.62 1.91 -26.30
CA ASN A 4 -29.89 3.05 -25.80
C ASN A 4 -28.68 2.53 -24.96
N THR A 5 -27.62 2.11 -25.65
CA THR A 5 -26.33 1.91 -25.03
C THR A 5 -25.77 3.28 -24.68
N HIS A 6 -26.01 3.72 -23.42
CA HIS A 6 -25.35 4.90 -22.87
C HIS A 6 -23.84 4.64 -22.83
N HIS A 7 -23.18 4.97 -23.92
CA HIS A 7 -21.75 5.11 -23.97
C HIS A 7 -21.42 6.43 -23.25
N LEU A 8 -21.04 6.33 -21.98
CA LEU A 8 -20.56 7.49 -21.22
C LEU A 8 -19.29 7.99 -21.92
N GLU A 9 -19.20 9.32 -22.10
CA GLU A 9 -18.01 9.96 -22.63
C GLU A 9 -16.75 9.54 -21.83
N PRO A 10 -15.59 9.37 -22.48
CA PRO A 10 -14.36 8.87 -21.81
C PRO A 10 -13.98 9.66 -20.55
N ASP A 11 -14.20 10.96 -20.52
CA ASP A 11 -13.91 11.80 -19.34
C ASP A 11 -14.84 11.49 -18.16
N MET A 12 -16.11 11.22 -18.39
CA MET A 12 -17.05 10.84 -17.33
C MET A 12 -16.74 9.43 -16.79
N GLN A 13 -16.26 8.52 -17.63
CA GLN A 13 -15.82 7.19 -17.19
C GLN A 13 -14.56 7.27 -16.33
N ASN A 14 -13.60 8.13 -16.68
CA ASN A 14 -12.39 8.34 -15.90
C ASN A 14 -12.73 8.99 -14.54
N GLN A 15 -13.51 10.07 -14.52
CA GLN A 15 -13.98 10.68 -13.28
C GLN A 15 -14.68 9.69 -12.35
N ARG A 16 -15.54 8.85 -12.90
CA ARG A 16 -16.24 7.83 -12.12
C ARG A 16 -15.27 6.82 -11.49
N ARG A 17 -14.27 6.35 -12.24
CA ARG A 17 -13.24 5.43 -11.74
C ARG A 17 -12.39 6.05 -10.63
N ASP A 18 -12.06 7.32 -10.77
CA ASP A 18 -11.30 8.06 -9.76
C ASP A 18 -12.09 8.17 -8.46
N ILE A 19 -13.39 8.48 -8.54
CA ILE A 19 -14.28 8.53 -7.39
C ILE A 19 -14.42 7.14 -6.76
N GLU A 20 -14.62 6.10 -7.55
CA GLU A 20 -14.68 4.71 -7.04
C GLU A 20 -13.40 4.31 -6.32
N SER A 21 -12.24 4.74 -6.83
CA SER A 21 -10.94 4.50 -6.17
C SER A 21 -10.87 5.15 -4.79
N ILE A 22 -11.25 6.43 -4.70
CA ILE A 22 -11.33 7.16 -3.44
C ILE A 22 -12.30 6.47 -2.46
N GLN A 23 -13.47 6.11 -2.94
CA GLN A 23 -14.50 5.44 -2.13
C GLN A 23 -14.03 4.07 -1.61
N ARG A 24 -13.33 3.28 -2.44
CA ARG A 24 -12.74 2.00 -2.02
C ARG A 24 -11.70 2.20 -0.94
N SER A 25 -10.84 3.18 -1.09
CA SER A 25 -9.81 3.51 -0.10
C SER A 25 -10.45 3.90 1.24
N LEU A 26 -11.40 4.82 1.22
CA LEU A 26 -12.12 5.26 2.43
C LEU A 26 -12.88 4.11 3.10
N ARG A 27 -13.55 3.26 2.32
CA ARG A 27 -14.26 2.08 2.85
C ARG A 27 -13.31 1.07 3.50
N THR A 28 -12.14 0.86 2.92
CA THR A 28 -11.11 -0.01 3.50
C THR A 28 -10.58 0.56 4.81
N LEU A 29 -10.27 1.86 4.83
CA LEU A 29 -9.84 2.55 6.05
C LEU A 29 -10.91 2.56 7.15
N ALA A 30 -12.20 2.66 6.79
CA ALA A 30 -13.32 2.57 7.73
C ALA A 30 -13.47 1.20 8.42
N GLN A 31 -12.86 0.16 7.88
CA GLN A 31 -12.81 -1.15 8.56
C GLN A 31 -11.86 -1.11 9.75
N GLU A 32 -10.75 -0.37 9.62
CA GLU A 32 -9.71 -0.22 10.62
C GLU A 32 -10.03 0.89 11.63
N ASP A 33 -10.50 2.03 11.15
CA ASP A 33 -10.80 3.18 11.99
C ASP A 33 -12.27 3.56 11.91
N LYS A 34 -13.02 3.24 12.95
CA LYS A 34 -14.47 3.49 13.06
C LYS A 34 -14.85 4.97 13.11
N ARG A 35 -13.88 5.87 13.23
CA ARG A 35 -14.10 7.33 13.11
C ARG A 35 -14.36 7.74 11.65
N ILE A 36 -13.98 6.93 10.67
CA ILE A 36 -14.30 7.13 9.26
C ILE A 36 -15.65 6.45 8.98
N PRO A 37 -16.69 7.18 8.58
CA PRO A 37 -17.95 6.58 8.17
C PRO A 37 -17.76 5.65 6.98
N SER A 38 -18.32 4.45 7.06
CA SER A 38 -18.34 3.53 5.93
C SER A 38 -19.31 4.05 4.85
N LEU A 39 -18.95 3.85 3.59
CA LEU A 39 -19.71 4.33 2.44
C LEU A 39 -19.83 3.28 1.34
N ASN A 40 -20.79 3.46 0.44
CA ASN A 40 -20.92 2.65 -0.77
C ASN A 40 -19.95 3.13 -1.86
N VAL A 41 -19.51 2.17 -2.68
CA VAL A 41 -18.67 2.47 -3.86
C VAL A 41 -19.60 2.49 -5.07
N ASP A 42 -20.04 3.68 -5.45
CA ASP A 42 -21.01 3.91 -6.53
C ASP A 42 -20.46 4.82 -7.66
N GLY A 43 -19.28 5.38 -7.45
CA GLY A 43 -18.64 6.30 -8.38
C GLY A 43 -19.30 7.69 -8.39
N LEU A 44 -20.09 8.03 -7.36
CA LEU A 44 -20.72 9.35 -7.22
C LEU A 44 -20.16 10.06 -5.98
N PHE A 45 -19.61 11.26 -6.18
CA PHE A 45 -19.11 12.04 -5.06
C PHE A 45 -20.27 12.79 -4.36
N GLY A 46 -21.01 12.04 -3.54
CA GLY A 46 -22.17 12.54 -2.81
C GLY A 46 -21.83 12.96 -1.36
N PRO A 47 -22.89 13.32 -0.58
CA PRO A 47 -22.74 13.73 0.82
C PRO A 47 -22.03 12.68 1.71
N GLU A 48 -22.27 11.40 1.47
CA GLU A 48 -21.62 10.30 2.21
C GLU A 48 -20.11 10.27 1.95
N THR A 49 -19.70 10.41 0.68
CA THR A 49 -18.28 10.47 0.31
C THR A 49 -17.63 11.70 0.95
N ALA A 50 -18.26 12.86 0.85
CA ALA A 50 -17.76 14.09 1.47
C ALA A 50 -17.63 13.97 2.99
N ALA A 51 -18.56 13.31 3.67
CA ALA A 51 -18.50 13.07 5.12
C ALA A 51 -17.31 12.17 5.49
N SER A 52 -17.07 11.10 4.74
CA SER A 52 -15.94 10.19 4.95
C SER A 52 -14.61 10.88 4.66
N VAL A 53 -14.52 11.72 3.61
CA VAL A 53 -13.34 12.56 3.32
C VAL A 53 -13.06 13.50 4.47
N LYS A 54 -14.06 14.22 5.01
CA LYS A 54 -13.90 15.10 6.16
C LYS A 54 -13.39 14.36 7.40
N ALA A 55 -13.91 13.17 7.66
CA ALA A 55 -13.45 12.35 8.77
C ALA A 55 -12.00 11.95 8.60
N PHE A 56 -11.62 11.49 7.40
CA PHE A 56 -10.24 11.13 7.07
C PHE A 56 -9.30 12.35 7.21
N GLN A 57 -9.64 13.49 6.63
CA GLN A 57 -8.84 14.73 6.74
C GLN A 57 -8.60 15.11 8.20
N ARG A 58 -9.63 15.01 9.05
CA ARG A 58 -9.51 15.31 10.50
C ARG A 58 -8.52 14.36 11.18
N ILE A 59 -8.57 13.08 10.88
CA ILE A 59 -7.69 12.05 11.45
C ILE A 59 -6.24 12.24 10.99
N SER A 60 -6.07 12.63 9.71
CA SER A 60 -4.76 12.84 9.08
C SER A 60 -4.17 14.23 9.33
N GLY A 61 -4.86 15.10 10.10
CA GLY A 61 -4.38 16.45 10.40
C GLY A 61 -4.41 17.41 9.19
N LEU A 62 -5.23 17.09 8.17
CA LEU A 62 -5.38 17.90 6.97
C LEU A 62 -6.53 18.94 7.12
N PRO A 63 -6.56 19.99 6.30
CA PRO A 63 -7.70 20.91 6.24
C PRO A 63 -9.01 20.17 5.96
N VAL A 64 -10.03 20.34 6.81
CA VAL A 64 -11.29 19.58 6.74
C VAL A 64 -12.24 20.25 5.75
N THR A 65 -12.03 20.03 4.46
CA THR A 65 -12.81 20.62 3.37
C THR A 65 -13.95 19.71 2.91
N GLY A 66 -13.75 18.39 2.96
CA GLY A 66 -14.64 17.40 2.38
C GLY A 66 -14.44 17.19 0.86
N SER A 67 -13.45 17.87 0.27
CA SER A 67 -13.01 17.68 -1.11
C SER A 67 -11.66 16.97 -1.12
N VAL A 68 -11.37 16.26 -2.19
CA VAL A 68 -10.09 15.57 -2.35
C VAL A 68 -9.18 16.45 -3.22
N ASP A 69 -8.30 17.21 -2.56
CA ASP A 69 -7.18 17.88 -3.18
C ASP A 69 -5.96 16.94 -3.26
N PHE A 70 -4.86 17.43 -3.81
CA PHE A 70 -3.64 16.62 -3.97
C PHE A 70 -3.12 16.09 -2.63
N ALA A 71 -3.08 16.93 -1.59
CA ALA A 71 -2.59 16.52 -0.26
C ALA A 71 -3.50 15.45 0.38
N THR A 72 -4.82 15.60 0.22
CA THR A 72 -5.79 14.61 0.69
C THR A 72 -5.66 13.29 -0.08
N TRP A 73 -5.47 13.37 -1.40
CA TRP A 73 -5.30 12.19 -2.23
C TRP A 73 -4.03 11.42 -1.88
N GLU A 74 -2.91 12.12 -1.73
CA GLU A 74 -1.61 11.55 -1.35
C GLU A 74 -1.71 10.84 0.01
N ALA A 75 -2.22 11.53 1.03
CA ALA A 75 -2.41 10.95 2.36
C ALA A 75 -3.37 9.73 2.35
N LEU A 76 -4.43 9.78 1.52
CA LEU A 76 -5.37 8.68 1.37
C LEU A 76 -4.73 7.46 0.70
N ALA A 77 -3.92 7.70 -0.34
CA ALA A 77 -3.18 6.64 -1.02
C ALA A 77 -2.20 5.94 -0.06
N ASP A 78 -1.45 6.70 0.72
CA ASP A 78 -0.49 6.18 1.70
C ASP A 78 -1.18 5.36 2.80
N ALA A 79 -2.25 5.90 3.37
CA ALA A 79 -3.01 5.22 4.40
C ALA A 79 -3.63 3.91 3.86
N TYR A 80 -4.21 3.96 2.66
CA TYR A 80 -4.76 2.78 1.98
C TYR A 80 -3.70 1.71 1.72
N GLN A 81 -2.54 2.10 1.21
CA GLN A 81 -1.44 1.21 0.91
C GLN A 81 -0.93 0.51 2.17
N THR A 82 -0.81 1.25 3.27
CA THR A 82 -0.44 0.70 4.59
C THR A 82 -1.42 -0.38 5.06
N VAL A 83 -2.73 -0.14 4.92
CA VAL A 83 -3.76 -1.12 5.29
C VAL A 83 -3.71 -2.33 4.36
N VAL A 84 -3.62 -2.12 3.04
CA VAL A 84 -3.52 -3.20 2.07
C VAL A 84 -2.31 -4.08 2.35
N PHE A 85 -1.13 -3.51 2.61
CA PHE A 85 0.07 -4.29 2.95
C PHE A 85 -0.09 -5.07 4.26
N ARG A 86 -0.77 -4.50 5.25
CA ARG A 86 -1.02 -5.20 6.54
C ARG A 86 -1.90 -6.44 6.37
N TYR A 87 -2.90 -6.36 5.50
CA TYR A 87 -3.91 -7.42 5.34
C TYR A 87 -3.81 -8.19 4.03
N SER A 88 -2.95 -7.78 3.09
CA SER A 88 -2.66 -8.62 1.93
C SER A 88 -2.22 -9.98 2.46
N ALA A 89 -3.02 -11.00 2.17
CA ALA A 89 -2.53 -12.35 2.30
C ALA A 89 -1.26 -12.40 1.45
N ALA A 90 -0.09 -12.53 2.10
CA ALA A 90 1.12 -12.83 1.38
C ALA A 90 0.76 -13.99 0.45
N LEU A 91 0.88 -13.79 -0.86
CA LEU A 91 0.97 -14.93 -1.75
C LEU A 91 1.88 -15.89 -1.00
N GLN A 92 1.37 -17.09 -0.68
CA GLN A 92 2.07 -18.03 0.19
C GLN A 92 3.42 -18.35 -0.44
N VAL A 93 4.37 -17.45 -0.22
CA VAL A 93 5.78 -17.79 -0.29
C VAL A 93 6.03 -18.48 1.04
N PRO A 94 6.18 -19.81 1.07
CA PRO A 94 6.14 -20.60 2.31
C PRO A 94 7.37 -20.38 3.22
N LEU A 95 8.04 -19.25 3.07
CA LEU A 95 9.34 -18.98 3.65
C LEU A 95 9.33 -17.92 4.76
N PHE A 96 8.18 -17.26 5.03
CA PHE A 96 8.11 -16.39 6.20
C PHE A 96 7.83 -17.24 7.43
N PRO A 97 8.68 -17.17 8.48
CA PRO A 97 8.71 -18.19 9.55
C PRO A 97 7.42 -18.30 10.39
N SER A 98 6.71 -17.19 10.62
CA SER A 98 5.42 -17.14 11.33
C SER A 98 4.80 -15.74 11.21
N PRO A 99 3.50 -15.57 11.54
CA PRO A 99 2.84 -14.25 11.52
C PRO A 99 3.49 -13.20 12.42
N ASP A 100 4.14 -13.62 13.49
CA ASP A 100 4.78 -12.77 14.50
C ASP A 100 6.31 -12.70 14.32
N ALA A 101 6.85 -13.34 13.29
CA ALA A 101 8.28 -13.29 13.02
C ALA A 101 8.71 -11.92 12.56
N VAL A 102 9.91 -11.54 12.93
CA VAL A 102 10.60 -10.34 12.47
C VAL A 102 12.01 -10.74 12.07
N LEU A 103 12.39 -10.44 10.82
CA LEU A 103 13.78 -10.63 10.38
C LEU A 103 14.56 -9.35 10.65
N MET A 104 15.76 -9.49 11.20
CA MET A 104 16.60 -8.37 11.57
C MET A 104 18.08 -8.67 11.35
N SER A 105 18.92 -7.67 11.54
CA SER A 105 20.38 -7.82 11.42
C SER A 105 20.92 -8.95 12.29
N GLY A 106 21.70 -9.83 11.69
CA GLY A 106 22.26 -11.03 12.30
C GLY A 106 21.51 -12.32 11.98
N ASP A 107 20.26 -12.25 11.51
CA ASP A 107 19.49 -13.43 11.09
C ASP A 107 20.10 -14.08 9.84
N THR A 108 19.84 -15.37 9.68
CA THR A 108 20.33 -16.16 8.54
C THR A 108 19.27 -17.17 8.10
N GLY A 109 19.33 -17.56 6.83
CA GLY A 109 18.52 -18.64 6.28
C GLY A 109 17.65 -18.23 5.09
N ASP A 110 16.74 -19.13 4.72
CA ASP A 110 15.95 -19.03 3.49
C ASP A 110 15.03 -17.79 3.44
N ALA A 111 14.51 -17.36 4.58
CA ALA A 111 13.69 -16.15 4.66
C ALA A 111 14.51 -14.89 4.32
N VAL A 112 15.74 -14.79 4.81
CA VAL A 112 16.65 -13.68 4.49
C VAL A 112 17.05 -13.74 3.02
N TYR A 113 17.40 -14.93 2.52
CA TYR A 113 17.67 -15.16 1.11
C TYR A 113 16.52 -14.66 0.22
N THR A 114 15.29 -14.97 0.61
CA THR A 114 14.08 -14.55 -0.13
C THR A 114 13.93 -13.01 -0.11
N VAL A 115 14.17 -12.35 1.02
CA VAL A 115 14.16 -10.88 1.12
C VAL A 115 15.16 -10.25 0.16
N GLN A 116 16.40 -10.75 0.15
CA GLN A 116 17.45 -10.26 -0.74
C GLN A 116 17.09 -10.44 -2.22
N LEU A 117 16.50 -11.59 -2.55
CA LEU A 117 16.02 -11.89 -3.90
C LEU A 117 14.89 -10.95 -4.33
N MET A 118 13.91 -10.72 -3.45
CA MET A 118 12.80 -9.80 -3.73
C MET A 118 13.29 -8.37 -3.91
N ILE A 119 14.17 -7.87 -3.04
CA ILE A 119 14.73 -6.51 -3.13
C ILE A 119 15.49 -6.33 -4.44
N ASN A 120 16.37 -7.26 -4.81
CA ASN A 120 17.09 -7.19 -6.07
C ASN A 120 16.16 -7.18 -7.27
N GLY A 121 15.13 -7.97 -7.19
CA GLY A 121 14.16 -8.00 -8.26
C GLY A 121 13.37 -6.71 -8.38
N ILE A 122 12.89 -6.14 -7.30
CA ILE A 122 12.22 -4.83 -7.27
C ILE A 122 13.17 -3.74 -7.75
N GLY A 123 14.44 -3.80 -7.34
CA GLY A 123 15.48 -2.84 -7.70
C GLY A 123 15.75 -2.71 -9.20
N GLN A 124 15.32 -3.66 -10.03
CA GLN A 124 15.40 -3.53 -11.49
C GLN A 124 14.57 -2.35 -12.03
N ASN A 125 13.49 -2.00 -11.32
CA ASN A 125 12.60 -0.90 -11.69
C ASN A 125 12.85 0.38 -10.86
N PHE A 126 13.67 0.33 -9.81
CA PHE A 126 13.90 1.43 -8.88
C PHE A 126 15.41 1.64 -8.65
N GLN A 127 15.97 2.71 -9.24
CA GLN A 127 17.41 3.03 -9.15
C GLN A 127 17.90 3.30 -7.72
N ASN A 128 16.99 3.61 -6.79
CA ASN A 128 17.31 3.94 -5.41
C ASN A 128 17.42 2.70 -4.49
N LEU A 129 17.14 1.49 -4.99
CA LEU A 129 17.36 0.26 -4.24
C LEU A 129 18.73 -0.30 -4.54
N PRO A 130 19.58 -0.52 -3.51
CA PRO A 130 20.89 -1.10 -3.72
C PRO A 130 20.79 -2.56 -4.17
N HIS A 131 21.66 -2.97 -5.06
CA HIS A 131 21.80 -4.37 -5.44
C HIS A 131 22.54 -5.14 -4.34
N LEU A 132 21.97 -6.26 -3.90
CA LEU A 132 22.50 -7.09 -2.83
C LEU A 132 23.18 -8.34 -3.37
N GLU A 133 24.25 -8.78 -2.73
CA GLU A 133 24.69 -10.16 -2.83
C GLU A 133 23.71 -11.07 -2.08
N ILE A 134 23.26 -12.14 -2.73
CA ILE A 134 22.23 -13.04 -2.16
C ILE A 134 22.96 -14.10 -1.33
N THR A 135 23.18 -13.79 -0.06
CA THR A 135 23.97 -14.61 0.87
C THR A 135 23.13 -15.40 1.88
N GLY A 136 21.84 -15.04 2.04
CA GLY A 136 20.98 -15.55 3.10
C GLY A 136 21.40 -15.07 4.50
N ARG A 137 22.22 -14.01 4.61
CA ARG A 137 22.64 -13.39 5.87
C ARG A 137 22.11 -11.96 5.92
N TYR A 138 21.42 -11.60 6.99
CA TYR A 138 20.94 -10.25 7.22
C TYR A 138 22.11 -9.38 7.73
N ASP A 139 22.96 -8.98 6.81
CA ASP A 139 24.13 -8.14 7.07
C ASP A 139 23.75 -6.64 7.01
N ARG A 140 24.77 -5.78 7.11
CA ARG A 140 24.60 -4.33 7.07
C ARG A 140 24.06 -3.83 5.73
N GLU A 141 24.44 -4.48 4.65
CA GLU A 141 23.99 -4.17 3.28
C GLU A 141 22.52 -4.52 3.12
N THR A 142 22.08 -5.67 3.61
CA THR A 142 20.68 -6.10 3.65
C THR A 142 19.83 -5.14 4.49
N LEU A 143 20.33 -4.73 5.67
CA LEU A 143 19.65 -3.76 6.53
C LEU A 143 19.38 -2.45 5.79
N LYS A 144 20.41 -1.87 5.15
CA LYS A 144 20.28 -0.62 4.38
C LYS A 144 19.32 -0.76 3.20
N ALA A 145 19.31 -1.91 2.54
CA ALA A 145 18.41 -2.15 1.42
C ALA A 145 16.94 -2.25 1.88
N VAL A 146 16.71 -2.86 3.04
CA VAL A 146 15.37 -2.91 3.67
C VAL A 146 14.94 -1.51 4.09
N GLU A 147 15.81 -0.71 4.72
CA GLU A 147 15.51 0.69 5.05
C GLU A 147 15.17 1.50 3.81
N SER A 148 15.94 1.36 2.72
CA SER A 148 15.67 2.03 1.44
C SER A 148 14.34 1.59 0.83
N PHE A 149 14.01 0.29 0.91
CA PHE A 149 12.72 -0.23 0.48
C PHE A 149 11.57 0.36 1.31
N GLN A 150 11.71 0.35 2.63
CA GLN A 150 10.69 0.91 3.54
C GLN A 150 10.48 2.40 3.26
N GLN A 151 11.55 3.16 3.06
CA GLN A 151 11.46 4.58 2.70
C GLN A 151 10.76 4.78 1.35
N LEU A 152 11.11 3.99 0.34
CA LEU A 152 10.52 4.07 -1.01
C LEU A 152 9.03 3.78 -1.00
N PHE A 153 8.60 2.82 -0.17
CA PHE A 153 7.19 2.41 -0.05
C PHE A 153 6.48 3.03 1.16
N GLN A 154 7.06 4.09 1.75
CA GLN A 154 6.49 4.89 2.86
C GLN A 154 6.08 4.04 4.07
N LEU A 155 6.83 2.98 4.34
CA LEU A 155 6.67 2.16 5.52
C LEU A 155 7.52 2.73 6.67
N PRO A 156 7.23 2.35 7.94
CA PRO A 156 8.12 2.65 9.05
C PRO A 156 9.54 2.16 8.77
N VAL A 157 10.52 3.08 8.76
CA VAL A 157 11.92 2.77 8.45
C VAL A 157 12.59 2.19 9.69
N THR A 158 12.43 0.89 9.89
CA THR A 158 12.94 0.15 11.05
C THR A 158 14.20 -0.68 10.72
N GLY A 159 14.45 -0.91 9.44
CA GLY A 159 15.47 -1.86 8.99
C GLY A 159 15.14 -3.32 9.35
N GLN A 160 13.90 -3.61 9.76
CA GLN A 160 13.42 -4.94 10.09
C GLN A 160 12.34 -5.36 9.10
N VAL A 161 12.25 -6.66 8.82
CA VAL A 161 11.19 -7.21 7.98
C VAL A 161 10.17 -7.89 8.87
N ASP A 162 9.16 -7.12 9.25
CA ASP A 162 7.94 -7.61 9.88
C ASP A 162 6.94 -8.09 8.81
N LYS A 163 5.77 -8.51 9.24
CA LYS A 163 4.71 -8.96 8.33
C LYS A 163 4.27 -7.88 7.34
N VAL A 164 4.25 -6.61 7.75
CA VAL A 164 3.84 -5.49 6.88
C VAL A 164 4.88 -5.30 5.78
N THR A 165 6.16 -5.24 6.16
CA THR A 165 7.29 -5.11 5.22
C THR A 165 7.39 -6.31 4.29
N TRP A 166 7.19 -7.54 4.82
CA TRP A 166 7.19 -8.76 4.01
C TRP A 166 6.07 -8.74 2.95
N ASN A 167 4.86 -8.38 3.34
CA ASN A 167 3.73 -8.29 2.41
C ASN A 167 3.99 -7.24 1.33
N ALA A 168 4.54 -6.09 1.70
CA ALA A 168 4.92 -5.05 0.74
C ALA A 168 5.96 -5.55 -0.27
N LEU A 169 7.01 -6.25 0.21
CA LEU A 169 8.02 -6.89 -0.64
C LEU A 169 7.37 -7.87 -1.62
N THR A 170 6.50 -8.74 -1.11
CA THR A 170 5.85 -9.79 -1.93
C THR A 170 4.95 -9.17 -3.01
N VAL A 171 4.12 -8.19 -2.64
CA VAL A 171 3.22 -7.50 -3.59
C VAL A 171 4.05 -6.76 -4.65
N SER A 172 5.07 -6.02 -4.24
CA SER A 172 5.91 -5.25 -5.17
C SER A 172 6.75 -6.14 -6.09
N TYR A 173 7.15 -7.32 -5.60
CA TYR A 173 7.88 -8.31 -6.39
C TYR A 173 6.99 -8.98 -7.45
N THR A 174 5.71 -9.20 -7.18
CA THR A 174 4.77 -9.87 -8.08
C THR A 174 4.07 -8.92 -9.05
N ALA A 175 4.07 -7.62 -8.78
CA ALA A 175 3.42 -6.60 -9.61
C ALA A 175 4.28 -6.10 -10.78
N ARG A 176 5.34 -6.84 -11.18
CA ARG A 176 6.26 -6.47 -12.28
C ARG A 176 5.66 -6.67 -13.65
#